data_7d572208b01ab9d0c6167b66fbf5a14a
#
_entry.id   7d572208b01ab9d0c6167b66fbf5a14a
#
_cell.length_a   1.000
_cell.length_b   1.000
_cell.length_c   1.000
_cell.angle_alpha   90.00
_cell.angle_beta   90.00
_cell.angle_gamma   90.00
#
_symmetry.space_group_name_H-M   'P 1'
#
loop_
_entity.id
_entity.type
_entity.pdbx_description
1 polymer ?
#
loop_
_entity_poly.entity_id
_entity_poly.type
_entity_poly.pdbx_seq_one_letter_code
_entity_poly.pdbx_strand_id
1 'polypeptide(L)'
;MHAPLQPNPRDRAHHASESVSRWFQKSPTVTRLLQNLLLAASLVTAACARAVMLAPTATVCAAQTSAAHIKWLSPETTHERDQIRPWCDAVGPPLVREARHVDDPAASLAIVSWNTHEGAGRVTALIDALKSGALTGGAPVQDFVVLAQEVARAGPEVPRAPPRGARWAAAIQPDGPPEQISAVADRFRLSLFYVPSMRNGAPSETDEDRGNAILSTRPLTDLTAVELPTERQRRVAVAAAITGADAEGTSWTLRVVSVHLTNIVRHHLWIFAEPGRARQARALAVALDDGAPIAIGGDLNSWFGFHDNAYAEFARRFNSVEVRDRRPTFGPLRLDHMFFRLPAGWHADVRRANDRFGSDHYPLVATITRRS
;
A
#
# COMPACT_ATOMS: atom_id res chain seq x y z
N MET A 1 12.26 -50.55 -10.46
CA MET A 1 11.04 -49.84 -10.86
C MET A 1 10.98 -48.53 -10.05
N HIS A 2 11.34 -47.40 -10.67
CA HIS A 2 11.25 -46.11 -10.01
C HIS A 2 9.90 -45.46 -10.37
N ALA A 3 9.10 -45.15 -9.38
CA ALA A 3 7.88 -44.35 -9.58
C ALA A 3 8.24 -42.91 -10.00
N PRO A 4 7.53 -42.29 -10.93
CA PRO A 4 7.78 -40.93 -11.31
C PRO A 4 7.41 -39.99 -10.17
N LEU A 5 8.32 -39.06 -9.82
CA LEU A 5 8.10 -37.98 -8.86
C LEU A 5 6.95 -37.09 -9.37
N GLN A 6 5.95 -36.90 -8.51
CA GLN A 6 4.88 -35.95 -8.81
C GLN A 6 5.45 -34.50 -8.77
N PRO A 7 5.06 -33.65 -9.71
CA PRO A 7 5.55 -32.25 -9.71
C PRO A 7 5.04 -31.50 -8.49
N ASN A 8 5.93 -30.70 -7.89
CA ASN A 8 5.68 -29.87 -6.74
C ASN A 8 4.50 -28.89 -7.00
N PRO A 9 3.56 -28.74 -6.09
CA PRO A 9 2.46 -27.77 -6.21
C PRO A 9 2.92 -26.33 -6.51
N ARG A 10 4.16 -25.97 -6.17
CA ARG A 10 4.79 -24.67 -6.44
C ARG A 10 5.02 -24.42 -7.93
N ASP A 11 5.37 -25.43 -8.71
CA ASP A 11 5.58 -25.31 -10.16
C ASP A 11 4.28 -25.04 -10.92
N ARG A 12 3.14 -25.48 -10.36
CA ARG A 12 1.81 -25.22 -10.96
C ARG A 12 1.37 -23.76 -10.83
N ALA A 13 1.74 -23.07 -9.75
CA ALA A 13 1.39 -21.65 -9.56
C ALA A 13 2.21 -20.73 -10.47
N HIS A 14 3.52 -21.03 -10.65
CA HIS A 14 4.40 -20.29 -11.55
C HIS A 14 3.99 -20.48 -13.03
N HIS A 15 3.69 -21.72 -13.44
CA HIS A 15 3.22 -21.99 -14.80
C HIS A 15 1.82 -21.40 -15.08
N ALA A 16 0.94 -21.28 -14.08
CA ALA A 16 -0.35 -20.62 -14.24
C ALA A 16 -0.20 -19.11 -14.50
N SER A 17 0.71 -18.43 -13.80
CA SER A 17 1.00 -17.01 -14.00
C SER A 17 1.62 -16.74 -15.38
N GLU A 18 2.58 -17.55 -15.81
CA GLU A 18 3.17 -17.43 -17.14
C GLU A 18 2.21 -17.79 -18.28
N SER A 19 1.32 -18.77 -18.08
CA SER A 19 0.35 -19.16 -19.10
C SER A 19 -0.70 -18.08 -19.34
N VAL A 20 -1.15 -17.40 -18.28
CA VAL A 20 -2.11 -16.30 -18.36
C VAL A 20 -1.48 -15.10 -19.08
N SER A 21 -0.24 -14.74 -18.79
CA SER A 21 0.45 -13.64 -19.46
C SER A 21 0.62 -13.88 -20.98
N ARG A 22 0.91 -15.13 -21.38
CA ARG A 22 1.02 -15.54 -22.80
C ARG A 22 -0.32 -15.56 -23.53
N TRP A 23 -1.42 -15.82 -22.83
CA TRP A 23 -2.76 -15.85 -23.43
C TRP A 23 -3.26 -14.45 -23.77
N PHE A 24 -3.02 -13.46 -22.92
CA PHE A 24 -3.35 -12.06 -23.17
C PHE A 24 -2.55 -11.42 -24.32
N GLN A 25 -1.35 -11.93 -24.62
CA GLN A 25 -0.53 -11.42 -25.73
C GLN A 25 -1.03 -11.87 -27.12
N LYS A 26 -1.89 -12.92 -27.20
CA LYS A 26 -2.22 -13.56 -28.50
C LYS A 26 -3.48 -13.06 -29.19
N SER A 27 -4.35 -12.25 -28.56
CA SER A 27 -5.55 -11.72 -29.23
C SER A 27 -6.10 -10.45 -28.57
N PRO A 28 -5.73 -9.28 -29.09
CA PRO A 28 -6.20 -7.98 -28.55
C PRO A 28 -7.73 -7.80 -28.64
N THR A 29 -8.38 -8.47 -29.58
CA THR A 29 -9.84 -8.38 -29.79
C THR A 29 -10.62 -9.16 -28.71
N VAL A 30 -10.15 -10.35 -28.33
CA VAL A 30 -10.76 -11.16 -27.29
C VAL A 30 -10.59 -10.47 -25.93
N THR A 31 -9.43 -9.84 -25.69
CA THR A 31 -9.17 -9.08 -24.47
C THR A 31 -10.14 -7.90 -24.33
N ARG A 32 -10.37 -7.16 -25.40
CA ARG A 32 -11.34 -6.03 -25.38
C ARG A 32 -12.78 -6.48 -25.19
N LEU A 33 -13.18 -7.60 -25.79
CA LEU A 33 -14.54 -8.14 -25.64
C LEU A 33 -14.80 -8.62 -24.22
N LEU A 34 -13.83 -9.33 -23.61
CA LEU A 34 -13.90 -9.75 -22.21
C LEU A 34 -13.88 -8.56 -21.25
N GLN A 35 -13.08 -7.54 -21.50
CA GLN A 35 -13.08 -6.31 -20.72
C GLN A 35 -14.42 -5.59 -20.77
N ASN A 36 -15.06 -5.50 -21.95
CA ASN A 36 -16.36 -4.84 -22.10
C ASN A 36 -17.50 -5.64 -21.44
N LEU A 37 -17.49 -6.97 -21.52
CA LEU A 37 -18.47 -7.84 -20.85
C LEU A 37 -18.32 -7.79 -19.32
N LEU A 38 -17.09 -7.74 -18.81
CA LEU A 38 -16.82 -7.62 -17.39
C LEU A 38 -17.16 -6.21 -16.86
N LEU A 39 -16.94 -5.15 -17.64
CA LEU A 39 -17.36 -3.80 -17.31
C LEU A 39 -18.89 -3.69 -17.20
N ALA A 40 -19.63 -4.31 -18.13
CA ALA A 40 -21.09 -4.32 -18.10
C ALA A 40 -21.65 -5.07 -16.88
N ALA A 41 -21.03 -6.20 -16.50
CA ALA A 41 -21.40 -6.96 -15.31
C ALA A 41 -21.09 -6.19 -14.00
N SER A 42 -19.98 -5.45 -13.97
CA SER A 42 -19.57 -4.63 -12.81
C SER A 42 -20.50 -3.44 -12.55
N LEU A 43 -21.04 -2.84 -13.60
CA LEU A 43 -21.97 -1.71 -13.48
C LEU A 43 -23.32 -2.10 -12.83
N VAL A 44 -23.75 -3.34 -13.00
CA VAL A 44 -25.01 -3.84 -12.43
C VAL A 44 -24.88 -4.18 -10.94
N THR A 45 -23.71 -4.63 -10.48
CA THR A 45 -23.48 -5.04 -9.08
C THR A 45 -23.08 -3.89 -8.15
N ALA A 46 -22.59 -2.78 -8.68
CA ALA A 46 -22.16 -1.62 -7.87
C ALA A 46 -23.33 -0.85 -7.22
N ALA A 47 -24.55 -1.03 -7.69
CA ALA A 47 -25.70 -0.23 -7.27
C ALA A 47 -26.25 -0.56 -5.86
N CYS A 48 -25.89 -1.70 -5.24
CA CYS A 48 -26.52 -2.17 -3.99
C CYS A 48 -25.58 -2.40 -2.81
N ALA A 49 -24.27 -2.15 -2.91
CA ALA A 49 -23.37 -2.29 -1.78
C ALA A 49 -23.55 -1.08 -0.83
N ARG A 50 -24.16 -1.31 0.34
CA ARG A 50 -24.18 -0.31 1.41
C ARG A 50 -22.75 0.16 1.70
N ALA A 51 -22.54 1.48 1.70
CA ALA A 51 -21.27 2.08 2.08
C ALA A 51 -20.94 1.64 3.52
N VAL A 52 -19.77 1.05 3.71
CA VAL A 52 -19.24 0.77 5.04
C VAL A 52 -18.65 2.08 5.56
N MET A 53 -19.20 2.56 6.67
CA MET A 53 -18.66 3.74 7.35
C MET A 53 -17.51 3.31 8.28
N LEU A 54 -16.49 4.14 8.33
CA LEU A 54 -15.38 4.01 9.27
C LEU A 54 -15.52 5.10 10.32
N ALA A 55 -15.44 4.72 11.58
CA ALA A 55 -15.54 5.63 12.69
C ALA A 55 -14.31 5.55 13.61
N PRO A 56 -14.00 6.63 14.35
CA PRO A 56 -13.02 6.55 15.42
C PRO A 56 -13.47 5.52 16.47
N THR A 57 -12.66 4.48 16.64
CA THR A 57 -12.93 3.43 17.62
C THR A 57 -11.63 3.09 18.33
N ALA A 58 -11.74 2.45 19.52
CA ALA A 58 -10.60 1.72 20.04
C ALA A 58 -10.18 0.67 19.01
N THR A 59 -8.86 0.40 18.90
CA THR A 59 -8.38 -0.64 17.97
C THR A 59 -9.13 -1.94 18.19
N VAL A 60 -9.43 -2.64 17.08
CA VAL A 60 -10.00 -3.99 17.12
C VAL A 60 -8.97 -4.99 17.66
N CYS A 61 -7.70 -4.66 17.57
CA CYS A 61 -6.56 -5.50 17.92
C CYS A 61 -6.01 -5.13 19.29
N ALA A 62 -6.34 -5.88 20.34
CA ALA A 62 -5.94 -5.57 21.72
C ALA A 62 -4.43 -5.42 21.91
N ALA A 63 -3.62 -6.23 21.24
CA ALA A 63 -2.15 -6.14 21.28
C ALA A 63 -1.58 -4.86 20.63
N GLN A 64 -2.39 -4.10 19.91
CA GLN A 64 -1.98 -2.89 19.17
C GLN A 64 -2.25 -1.59 19.93
N THR A 65 -2.72 -1.66 21.18
CA THR A 65 -3.04 -0.49 22.01
C THR A 65 -1.83 0.22 22.61
N SER A 66 -0.63 -0.38 22.55
CA SER A 66 0.54 0.13 23.29
C SER A 66 1.27 1.30 22.62
N ALA A 67 1.03 1.58 21.34
CA ALA A 67 1.58 2.77 20.70
C ALA A 67 0.66 3.96 21.01
N ALA A 68 1.01 4.71 22.05
CA ALA A 68 0.36 5.97 22.40
C ALA A 68 0.31 6.88 21.15
N HIS A 69 -0.82 7.55 20.95
CA HIS A 69 -1.06 8.57 19.90
C HIS A 69 -1.47 8.08 18.50
N ILE A 70 -1.75 6.80 18.28
CA ILE A 70 -2.33 6.34 17.02
C ILE A 70 -3.86 6.45 17.08
N LYS A 71 -4.44 7.24 16.18
CA LYS A 71 -5.89 7.26 15.95
C LYS A 71 -6.26 6.04 15.11
N TRP A 72 -7.27 5.29 15.56
CA TRP A 72 -7.81 4.17 14.81
C TRP A 72 -9.16 4.53 14.19
N LEU A 73 -9.31 4.23 12.91
CA LEU A 73 -10.59 4.21 12.22
C LEU A 73 -10.92 2.76 11.88
N SER A 74 -12.12 2.30 12.23
CA SER A 74 -12.55 0.92 12.00
C SER A 74 -13.98 0.89 11.48
N PRO A 75 -14.39 -0.20 10.79
CA PRO A 75 -15.79 -0.39 10.42
C PRO A 75 -16.72 -0.31 11.64
N GLU A 76 -17.83 0.39 11.49
CA GLU A 76 -18.79 0.61 12.59
C GLU A 76 -19.50 -0.67 13.01
N THR A 77 -19.67 -1.64 12.10
CA THR A 77 -20.41 -2.86 12.39
C THR A 77 -19.58 -3.87 13.16
N THR A 78 -20.19 -4.51 14.17
CA THR A 78 -19.57 -5.60 14.94
C THR A 78 -19.15 -6.75 14.03
N HIS A 79 -19.97 -7.10 13.05
CA HIS A 79 -19.68 -8.17 12.12
C HIS A 79 -18.35 -7.98 11.38
N GLU A 80 -18.08 -6.77 10.87
CA GLU A 80 -16.80 -6.46 10.20
C GLU A 80 -15.63 -6.55 11.19
N ARG A 81 -15.79 -6.02 12.41
CA ARG A 81 -14.74 -6.07 13.42
C ARG A 81 -14.41 -7.49 13.89
N ASP A 82 -15.39 -8.36 13.99
CA ASP A 82 -15.19 -9.76 14.38
C ASP A 82 -14.43 -10.55 13.29
N GLN A 83 -14.55 -10.16 12.02
CA GLN A 83 -13.77 -10.73 10.93
C GLN A 83 -12.30 -10.28 10.94
N ILE A 84 -12.00 -9.09 11.46
CA ILE A 84 -10.64 -8.55 11.58
C ILE A 84 -9.87 -9.25 12.71
N ARG A 85 -10.52 -9.48 13.85
CA ARG A 85 -9.88 -9.95 15.09
C ARG A 85 -8.95 -11.15 14.94
N PRO A 86 -9.29 -12.24 14.21
CA PRO A 86 -8.40 -13.38 14.07
C PRO A 86 -7.06 -13.09 13.37
N TRP A 87 -7.00 -12.00 12.61
CA TRP A 87 -5.75 -11.54 11.98
C TRP A 87 -4.87 -10.76 12.94
N CYS A 88 -5.48 -10.03 13.88
CA CYS A 88 -4.75 -9.24 14.88
C CYS A 88 -3.89 -10.09 15.80
N ASP A 89 -4.41 -11.26 16.17
CA ASP A 89 -3.76 -12.14 17.15
C ASP A 89 -2.48 -12.79 16.62
N ALA A 90 -2.24 -12.67 15.32
CA ALA A 90 -1.09 -13.26 14.63
C ALA A 90 0.01 -12.24 14.31
N VAL A 91 -0.16 -10.97 14.62
CA VAL A 91 0.79 -9.89 14.30
C VAL A 91 1.24 -9.15 15.54
N GLY A 92 2.37 -8.47 15.44
CA GLY A 92 2.85 -7.59 16.50
C GLY A 92 2.16 -6.23 16.52
N PRO A 93 2.51 -5.36 17.48
CA PRO A 93 1.98 -3.99 17.57
C PRO A 93 2.47 -3.10 16.42
N PRO A 94 1.82 -1.97 16.15
CA PRO A 94 2.38 -0.94 15.28
C PRO A 94 3.77 -0.50 15.72
N LEU A 95 4.57 -0.05 14.78
CA LEU A 95 5.91 0.47 15.04
C LEU A 95 5.97 1.94 14.67
N VAL A 96 6.37 2.77 15.64
CA VAL A 96 6.59 4.20 15.45
C VAL A 96 8.06 4.51 15.79
N ARG A 97 8.72 5.25 14.92
CA ARG A 97 10.06 5.82 15.13
C ARG A 97 10.02 7.28 14.77
N GLU A 98 10.68 8.09 15.56
CA GLU A 98 10.85 9.51 15.30
C GLU A 98 12.26 9.77 14.78
N ALA A 99 12.36 10.44 13.63
CA ALA A 99 13.62 10.96 13.14
C ALA A 99 14.04 12.19 13.96
N ARG A 100 15.35 12.42 14.07
CA ARG A 100 15.85 13.72 14.49
C ARG A 100 15.60 14.70 13.35
N HIS A 101 14.77 15.69 13.61
CA HIS A 101 14.42 16.71 12.63
C HIS A 101 15.64 17.55 12.23
N VAL A 102 15.75 17.81 10.93
CA VAL A 102 16.65 18.84 10.38
C VAL A 102 15.75 19.92 9.81
N ASP A 103 15.77 21.09 10.42
CA ASP A 103 15.00 22.27 9.99
C ASP A 103 15.65 22.88 8.74
N ASP A 104 15.50 22.23 7.58
CA ASP A 104 15.95 22.78 6.32
C ASP A 104 14.77 22.95 5.37
N PRO A 105 14.46 24.18 4.90
CA PRO A 105 13.37 24.41 3.96
C PRO A 105 13.74 23.77 2.61
N ALA A 106 13.23 22.58 2.35
CA ALA A 106 13.46 21.94 1.08
C ALA A 106 12.60 22.58 -0.03
N ALA A 107 13.26 22.96 -1.12
CA ALA A 107 12.60 23.52 -2.30
C ALA A 107 11.67 22.51 -3.01
N SER A 108 11.83 21.23 -2.76
CA SER A 108 11.02 20.15 -3.34
C SER A 108 10.89 18.98 -2.37
N LEU A 109 9.72 18.32 -2.43
CA LEU A 109 9.41 17.10 -1.69
C LEU A 109 9.20 15.97 -2.68
N ALA A 110 9.84 14.82 -2.49
CA ALA A 110 9.52 13.62 -3.24
C ALA A 110 8.60 12.70 -2.41
N ILE A 111 7.56 12.17 -3.05
CA ILE A 111 6.72 11.11 -2.45
C ILE A 111 6.80 9.88 -3.35
N VAL A 112 7.20 8.76 -2.77
CA VAL A 112 7.27 7.48 -3.47
C VAL A 112 6.16 6.59 -2.98
N SER A 113 5.45 5.92 -3.88
CA SER A 113 4.53 4.82 -3.57
C SER A 113 5.05 3.53 -4.16
N TRP A 114 5.16 2.47 -3.34
CA TRP A 114 5.75 1.22 -3.80
C TRP A 114 5.33 0.01 -2.97
N ASN A 115 4.80 -1.01 -3.65
CA ASN A 115 4.61 -2.34 -3.09
C ASN A 115 5.95 -3.10 -3.14
N THR A 116 6.44 -3.55 -1.98
CA THR A 116 7.76 -4.18 -1.82
C THR A 116 7.74 -5.69 -2.02
N HIS A 117 6.62 -6.28 -2.42
CA HIS A 117 6.49 -7.72 -2.62
C HIS A 117 6.95 -8.53 -1.39
N GLU A 118 6.19 -8.44 -0.31
CA GLU A 118 6.44 -9.15 0.96
C GLU A 118 7.86 -8.92 1.54
N GLY A 119 8.41 -7.72 1.31
CA GLY A 119 9.74 -7.33 1.78
C GLY A 119 10.89 -7.77 0.87
N ALA A 120 10.64 -8.36 -0.30
CA ALA A 120 11.66 -8.69 -1.30
C ALA A 120 12.34 -7.44 -1.89
N GLY A 121 11.58 -6.35 -2.00
CA GLY A 121 12.07 -5.07 -2.50
C GLY A 121 13.12 -4.43 -1.62
N ARG A 122 14.18 -3.91 -2.22
CA ARG A 122 15.32 -3.26 -1.55
C ARG A 122 15.02 -1.78 -1.32
N VAL A 123 14.35 -1.47 -0.20
CA VAL A 123 14.00 -0.09 0.18
C VAL A 123 15.25 0.77 0.37
N THR A 124 16.35 0.18 0.86
CA THR A 124 17.65 0.85 0.95
C THR A 124 18.14 1.32 -0.42
N ALA A 125 18.08 0.48 -1.45
CA ALA A 125 18.52 0.84 -2.80
C ALA A 125 17.61 1.92 -3.42
N LEU A 126 16.30 1.86 -3.18
CA LEU A 126 15.36 2.90 -3.58
C LEU A 126 15.72 4.27 -2.97
N ILE A 127 16.01 4.32 -1.67
CA ILE A 127 16.37 5.55 -0.97
C ILE A 127 17.71 6.10 -1.49
N ASP A 128 18.71 5.23 -1.71
CA ASP A 128 19.99 5.64 -2.31
C ASP A 128 19.79 6.23 -3.70
N ALA A 129 18.88 5.64 -4.52
CA ALA A 129 18.54 6.16 -5.85
C ALA A 129 17.78 7.51 -5.81
N LEU A 130 16.94 7.74 -4.77
CA LEU A 130 16.34 9.07 -4.53
C LEU A 130 17.41 10.10 -4.18
N LYS A 131 18.27 9.77 -3.21
CA LYS A 131 19.31 10.68 -2.73
C LYS A 131 20.36 11.03 -3.79
N SER A 132 20.64 10.13 -4.73
CA SER A 132 21.53 10.38 -5.86
C SER A 132 20.86 11.13 -7.03
N GLY A 133 19.53 11.26 -7.02
CA GLY A 133 18.79 11.87 -8.13
C GLY A 133 18.44 10.90 -9.26
N ALA A 134 18.79 9.62 -9.16
CA ALA A 134 18.52 8.65 -10.22
C ALA A 134 17.01 8.47 -10.50
N LEU A 135 16.16 8.70 -9.50
CA LEU A 135 14.70 8.60 -9.66
C LEU A 135 14.03 9.94 -10.05
N THR A 136 14.76 11.04 -10.04
CA THR A 136 14.21 12.39 -10.21
C THR A 136 14.86 13.15 -11.40
N GLY A 137 15.45 12.40 -12.33
CA GLY A 137 16.05 12.98 -13.54
C GLY A 137 17.38 13.72 -13.30
N GLY A 138 18.15 13.28 -12.31
CA GLY A 138 19.46 13.84 -11.97
C GLY A 138 19.45 14.85 -10.81
N ALA A 139 18.27 15.22 -10.30
CA ALA A 139 18.16 16.13 -9.17
C ALA A 139 18.17 15.33 -7.83
N PRO A 140 19.22 15.40 -7.00
CA PRO A 140 19.26 14.76 -5.69
C PRO A 140 18.13 15.20 -4.80
N VAL A 141 17.51 14.24 -4.08
CA VAL A 141 16.41 14.50 -3.16
C VAL A 141 16.87 14.28 -1.73
N GLN A 142 16.71 15.29 -0.90
CA GLN A 142 17.01 15.22 0.53
C GLN A 142 15.73 15.11 1.38
N ASP A 143 14.60 15.61 0.85
CA ASP A 143 13.31 15.63 1.53
C ASP A 143 12.33 14.68 0.82
N PHE A 144 11.96 13.60 1.49
CA PHE A 144 11.11 12.59 0.88
C PHE A 144 10.23 11.82 1.86
N VAL A 145 9.17 11.25 1.30
CA VAL A 145 8.28 10.28 1.97
C VAL A 145 8.19 9.01 1.10
N VAL A 146 8.32 7.84 1.72
CA VAL A 146 8.06 6.56 1.08
C VAL A 146 6.79 5.96 1.67
N LEU A 147 5.77 5.76 0.82
CA LEU A 147 4.51 5.08 1.09
C LEU A 147 4.68 3.63 0.64
N ALA A 148 5.05 2.76 1.55
CA ALA A 148 5.41 1.39 1.23
C ALA A 148 4.29 0.41 1.61
N GLN A 149 4.05 -0.59 0.74
CA GLN A 149 3.12 -1.68 0.96
C GLN A 149 3.88 -3.01 1.03
N GLU A 150 3.31 -3.98 1.74
CA GLU A 150 3.89 -5.31 1.95
C GLU A 150 5.30 -5.31 2.56
N VAL A 151 5.66 -4.28 3.32
CA VAL A 151 6.94 -4.27 4.00
C VAL A 151 6.96 -5.31 5.11
N ALA A 152 8.10 -5.97 5.29
CA ALA A 152 8.30 -7.01 6.28
C ALA A 152 8.86 -6.44 7.59
N ARG A 153 8.42 -7.06 8.69
CA ARG A 153 9.05 -6.94 10.00
C ARG A 153 9.16 -8.33 10.61
N ALA A 154 10.36 -8.67 11.08
CA ALA A 154 10.62 -9.80 11.96
C ALA A 154 11.02 -9.30 13.34
N GLY A 155 10.75 -10.09 14.37
CA GLY A 155 11.21 -9.77 15.71
C GLY A 155 10.38 -10.40 16.82
N PRO A 156 10.83 -10.22 18.07
CA PRO A 156 10.19 -10.82 19.24
C PRO A 156 8.77 -10.29 19.50
N GLU A 157 8.41 -9.14 18.91
CA GLU A 157 7.08 -8.55 19.01
C GLU A 157 6.03 -9.31 18.18
N VAL A 158 6.44 -10.08 17.17
CA VAL A 158 5.54 -10.92 16.37
C VAL A 158 5.25 -12.20 17.16
N PRO A 159 3.97 -12.53 17.46
CA PRO A 159 3.63 -13.66 18.29
C PRO A 159 4.12 -14.99 17.71
N ARG A 160 5.02 -15.70 18.41
CA ARG A 160 5.50 -17.03 18.00
C ARG A 160 4.45 -18.12 18.19
N ALA A 161 3.51 -17.91 19.10
CA ALA A 161 2.43 -18.84 19.41
C ALA A 161 1.10 -18.06 19.44
N PRO A 162 0.55 -17.67 18.29
CA PRO A 162 -0.73 -16.99 18.24
C PRO A 162 -1.84 -17.92 18.77
N PRO A 163 -2.91 -17.37 19.36
CA PRO A 163 -3.99 -18.17 19.91
C PRO A 163 -4.69 -19.03 18.84
N ARG A 164 -5.37 -20.07 19.30
CA ARG A 164 -6.13 -20.96 18.40
C ARG A 164 -7.18 -20.14 17.64
N GLY A 165 -7.20 -20.30 16.32
CA GLY A 165 -8.12 -19.58 15.43
C GLY A 165 -7.53 -18.30 14.83
N ALA A 166 -6.33 -17.89 15.22
CA ALA A 166 -5.60 -16.82 14.54
C ALA A 166 -5.41 -17.14 13.04
N ARG A 167 -5.39 -16.10 12.20
CA ARG A 167 -5.25 -16.23 10.75
C ARG A 167 -3.92 -15.65 10.27
N TRP A 168 -3.37 -16.24 9.24
CA TRP A 168 -2.16 -15.81 8.56
C TRP A 168 -2.26 -16.01 7.05
N ALA A 169 -1.38 -15.38 6.29
CA ALA A 169 -1.19 -15.65 4.87
C ALA A 169 0.01 -16.58 4.67
N ALA A 170 0.05 -17.28 3.54
CA ALA A 170 1.24 -18.01 3.14
C ALA A 170 2.41 -17.06 2.96
N ALA A 171 3.62 -17.46 3.39
CA ALA A 171 4.83 -16.71 3.11
C ALA A 171 5.27 -16.97 1.66
N ILE A 172 5.60 -15.90 0.94
CA ILE A 172 6.43 -15.99 -0.24
C ILE A 172 7.87 -15.88 0.29
N GLN A 173 8.73 -16.82 -0.09
CA GLN A 173 10.16 -16.71 0.21
C GLN A 173 10.83 -15.97 -0.93
N PRO A 174 11.23 -14.70 -0.74
CA PRO A 174 12.00 -13.98 -1.73
C PRO A 174 13.38 -14.62 -1.91
N ASP A 175 14.06 -14.29 -3.00
CA ASP A 175 15.46 -14.70 -3.25
C ASP A 175 16.43 -14.00 -2.26
N GLY A 176 16.34 -14.33 -1.00
CA GLY A 176 17.12 -13.77 0.09
C GLY A 176 16.25 -13.25 1.24
N PRO A 177 16.88 -12.85 2.37
CA PRO A 177 16.14 -12.34 3.51
C PRO A 177 15.44 -11.03 3.17
N PRO A 178 14.17 -10.84 3.61
CA PRO A 178 13.46 -9.59 3.41
C PRO A 178 14.15 -8.43 4.16
N GLU A 179 14.12 -7.22 3.57
CA GLU A 179 14.57 -6.03 4.28
C GLU A 179 13.59 -5.69 5.41
N GLN A 180 14.14 -5.60 6.62
CA GLN A 180 13.37 -5.24 7.80
C GLN A 180 13.15 -3.73 7.82
N ILE A 181 11.89 -3.30 7.80
CA ILE A 181 11.53 -1.88 7.67
C ILE A 181 12.07 -1.01 8.81
N SER A 182 12.19 -1.57 10.02
CA SER A 182 12.80 -0.88 11.16
C SER A 182 14.29 -0.62 10.94
N ALA A 183 15.03 -1.60 10.40
CA ALA A 183 16.46 -1.45 10.11
C ALA A 183 16.70 -0.41 9.00
N VAL A 184 15.82 -0.34 8.01
CA VAL A 184 15.84 0.71 6.98
C VAL A 184 15.66 2.09 7.61
N ALA A 185 14.67 2.26 8.47
CA ALA A 185 14.41 3.53 9.15
C ALA A 185 15.60 3.96 10.00
N ASP A 186 16.20 3.03 10.77
CA ASP A 186 17.37 3.29 11.61
C ASP A 186 18.61 3.68 10.76
N ARG A 187 18.87 2.96 9.66
CA ARG A 187 20.00 3.23 8.75
C ARG A 187 19.97 4.64 8.17
N PHE A 188 18.80 5.10 7.73
CA PHE A 188 18.64 6.41 7.10
C PHE A 188 18.15 7.49 8.06
N ARG A 189 17.96 7.18 9.36
CA ARG A 189 17.46 8.08 10.40
C ARG A 189 16.11 8.70 10.02
N LEU A 190 15.19 7.85 9.54
CA LEU A 190 13.85 8.26 9.10
C LEU A 190 12.83 8.11 10.21
N SER A 191 11.84 8.98 10.21
CA SER A 191 10.57 8.71 10.88
C SER A 191 9.91 7.52 10.22
N LEU A 192 9.31 6.65 11.02
CA LEU A 192 8.60 5.45 10.56
C LEU A 192 7.26 5.33 11.28
N PHE A 193 6.21 5.14 10.51
CA PHE A 193 4.94 4.64 10.99
C PHE A 193 4.57 3.38 10.22
N TYR A 194 4.59 2.23 10.88
CA TYR A 194 4.27 0.93 10.32
C TYR A 194 3.13 0.28 11.09
N VAL A 195 2.16 -0.28 10.37
CA VAL A 195 1.07 -1.08 10.94
C VAL A 195 1.00 -2.42 10.20
N PRO A 196 1.16 -3.54 10.91
CA PRO A 196 1.04 -4.85 10.29
C PRO A 196 -0.41 -5.14 9.93
N SER A 197 -0.64 -5.67 8.74
CA SER A 197 -1.94 -6.16 8.29
C SER A 197 -2.13 -7.63 8.60
N MET A 198 -1.09 -8.44 8.44
CA MET A 198 -1.14 -9.88 8.63
C MET A 198 0.23 -10.47 8.92
N ARG A 199 0.23 -11.65 9.54
CA ARG A 199 1.43 -12.47 9.68
C ARG A 199 1.81 -13.06 8.33
N ASN A 200 3.10 -13.15 8.09
CA ASN A 200 3.68 -13.76 6.91
C ASN A 200 4.05 -15.21 7.21
N GLY A 201 3.30 -16.18 6.68
CA GLY A 201 3.48 -17.61 6.93
C GLY A 201 2.95 -18.11 8.28
N ALA A 202 3.02 -19.44 8.48
CA ALA A 202 2.62 -20.08 9.71
C ALA A 202 3.63 -19.78 10.84
N PRO A 203 3.22 -19.83 12.13
CA PRO A 203 4.13 -19.62 13.26
C PRO A 203 5.34 -20.54 13.31
N SER A 204 5.22 -21.76 12.76
CA SER A 204 6.32 -22.72 12.65
C SER A 204 7.28 -22.43 11.48
N GLU A 205 6.91 -21.54 10.57
CA GLU A 205 7.67 -21.23 9.36
C GLU A 205 8.43 -19.91 9.49
N THR A 206 7.77 -18.88 10.05
CA THR A 206 8.34 -17.54 10.16
C THR A 206 8.00 -16.91 11.50
N ASP A 207 8.73 -15.88 11.90
CA ASP A 207 8.41 -14.95 12.98
C ASP A 207 8.22 -13.53 12.42
N GLU A 208 7.61 -13.43 11.23
CA GLU A 208 7.44 -12.21 10.47
C GLU A 208 5.98 -11.79 10.37
N ASP A 209 5.76 -10.49 10.32
CA ASP A 209 4.51 -9.89 9.84
C ASP A 209 4.79 -8.90 8.70
N ARG A 210 3.75 -8.56 7.97
CA ARG A 210 3.80 -7.60 6.86
C ARG A 210 2.65 -6.62 6.91
N GLY A 211 2.90 -5.42 6.44
CA GLY A 211 1.91 -4.36 6.46
C GLY A 211 2.27 -3.16 5.59
N ASN A 212 1.64 -2.05 5.91
CA ASN A 212 1.90 -0.77 5.26
C ASN A 212 2.76 0.12 6.15
N ALA A 213 3.64 0.90 5.51
CA ALA A 213 4.50 1.85 6.21
C ALA A 213 4.52 3.22 5.53
N ILE A 214 4.82 4.23 6.34
CA ILE A 214 5.28 5.55 5.92
C ILE A 214 6.67 5.76 6.50
N LEU A 215 7.68 5.95 5.64
CA LEU A 215 9.00 6.43 6.03
C LEU A 215 9.13 7.89 5.60
N SER A 216 9.74 8.74 6.42
CA SER A 216 9.84 10.17 6.12
C SER A 216 11.14 10.74 6.68
N THR A 217 11.75 11.65 5.93
CA THR A 217 12.82 12.53 6.42
C THR A 217 12.30 13.58 7.42
N ARG A 218 10.97 13.79 7.43
CA ARG A 218 10.28 14.72 8.33
C ARG A 218 9.60 13.99 9.48
N PRO A 219 9.35 14.65 10.61
CA PRO A 219 8.50 14.12 11.66
C PRO A 219 7.12 13.72 11.12
N LEU A 220 6.58 12.62 11.64
CA LEU A 220 5.23 12.15 11.37
C LEU A 220 4.33 12.49 12.54
N THR A 221 3.25 13.21 12.30
CA THR A 221 2.24 13.59 13.28
C THR A 221 0.86 13.06 12.86
N ASP A 222 -0.15 13.18 13.71
CA ASP A 222 -1.54 12.77 13.44
C ASP A 222 -1.65 11.33 12.89
N LEU A 223 -0.87 10.42 13.51
CA LEU A 223 -0.79 9.04 13.08
C LEU A 223 -2.16 8.38 13.09
N THR A 224 -2.59 7.88 11.96
CA THR A 224 -3.90 7.24 11.82
C THR A 224 -3.76 5.88 11.13
N ALA A 225 -4.23 4.83 11.80
CA ALA A 225 -4.39 3.49 11.25
C ALA A 225 -5.87 3.29 10.84
N VAL A 226 -6.10 2.83 9.62
CA VAL A 226 -7.44 2.67 9.06
C VAL A 226 -7.66 1.21 8.72
N GLU A 227 -8.46 0.53 9.54
CA GLU A 227 -8.93 -0.82 9.26
C GLU A 227 -9.92 -0.78 8.09
N LEU A 228 -9.57 -1.40 6.99
CA LEU A 228 -10.45 -1.45 5.84
C LEU A 228 -11.52 -2.53 6.01
N PRO A 229 -12.71 -2.37 5.38
CA PRO A 229 -13.73 -3.42 5.36
C PRO A 229 -13.13 -4.77 4.96
N THR A 230 -13.47 -5.83 5.72
CA THR A 230 -12.85 -7.14 5.53
C THR A 230 -13.40 -7.80 4.27
N GLU A 231 -12.49 -8.26 3.42
CA GLU A 231 -12.79 -9.15 2.31
C GLU A 231 -12.35 -10.58 2.64
N ARG A 232 -11.14 -10.99 2.31
CA ARG A 232 -10.58 -12.30 2.72
C ARG A 232 -9.42 -12.17 3.69
N GLN A 233 -8.72 -11.05 3.60
CA GLN A 233 -7.56 -10.72 4.40
C GLN A 233 -7.79 -9.38 5.06
N ARG A 234 -7.19 -9.19 6.22
CA ARG A 234 -7.13 -7.89 6.87
C ARG A 234 -6.26 -6.95 6.03
N ARG A 235 -6.75 -5.74 5.82
CA ARG A 235 -6.02 -4.64 5.18
C ARG A 235 -6.09 -3.42 6.08
N VAL A 236 -4.96 -2.79 6.31
CA VAL A 236 -4.85 -1.57 7.12
C VAL A 236 -4.16 -0.52 6.28
N ALA A 237 -4.80 0.61 6.03
CA ALA A 237 -4.11 1.77 5.48
C ALA A 237 -3.50 2.58 6.63
N VAL A 238 -2.39 3.25 6.36
CA VAL A 238 -1.71 4.13 7.30
C VAL A 238 -1.67 5.56 6.78
N ALA A 239 -1.96 6.53 7.63
CA ALA A 239 -1.92 7.93 7.31
C ALA A 239 -1.17 8.71 8.40
N ALA A 240 -0.44 9.74 7.99
CA ALA A 240 0.25 10.65 8.89
C ALA A 240 0.24 12.06 8.29
N ALA A 241 0.43 13.07 9.10
CA ALA A 241 0.70 14.42 8.65
C ALA A 241 2.22 14.69 8.67
N ILE A 242 2.70 15.36 7.63
CA ILE A 242 4.03 15.98 7.59
C ILE A 242 3.86 17.49 7.49
N THR A 243 4.76 18.24 8.11
CA THR A 243 4.76 19.70 8.11
C THR A 243 6.08 20.22 7.58
N GLY A 244 6.06 21.44 7.11
CA GLY A 244 7.24 22.18 6.69
C GLY A 244 6.95 23.66 6.55
N ALA A 245 7.97 24.41 6.16
CA ALA A 245 7.83 25.80 5.77
C ALA A 245 8.33 25.97 4.33
N ASP A 246 7.77 26.94 3.63
CA ASP A 246 8.26 27.37 2.32
C ASP A 246 9.42 28.36 2.46
N ALA A 247 9.96 28.83 1.32
CA ALA A 247 11.06 29.78 1.29
C ALA A 247 10.69 31.14 1.95
N GLU A 248 9.40 31.48 2.00
CA GLU A 248 8.86 32.66 2.63
C GLU A 248 8.54 32.45 4.13
N GLY A 249 8.80 31.23 4.67
CA GLY A 249 8.51 30.87 6.06
C GLY A 249 7.05 30.53 6.34
N THR A 250 6.20 30.40 5.31
CA THR A 250 4.80 30.01 5.50
C THR A 250 4.71 28.51 5.78
N SER A 251 4.14 28.16 6.91
CA SER A 251 3.94 26.74 7.30
C SER A 251 2.92 26.06 6.40
N TRP A 252 3.18 24.80 6.09
CA TRP A 252 2.25 23.92 5.38
C TRP A 252 2.14 22.57 6.06
N THR A 253 1.00 21.93 5.85
CA THR A 253 0.74 20.55 6.32
C THR A 253 0.21 19.73 5.15
N LEU A 254 0.73 18.52 4.98
CA LEU A 254 0.28 17.56 3.98
C LEU A 254 0.04 16.20 4.66
N ARG A 255 -1.16 15.68 4.53
CA ARG A 255 -1.45 14.29 4.92
C ARG A 255 -0.89 13.34 3.87
N VAL A 256 -0.18 12.31 4.27
CA VAL A 256 0.36 11.27 3.41
C VAL A 256 -0.24 9.92 3.79
N VAL A 257 -0.61 9.11 2.81
CA VAL A 257 -1.35 7.85 3.04
C VAL A 257 -0.76 6.72 2.21
N SER A 258 -0.42 5.61 2.87
CA SER A 258 -0.07 4.34 2.23
C SER A 258 -1.25 3.38 2.30
N VAL A 259 -1.69 2.87 1.15
CA VAL A 259 -2.83 1.95 1.04
C VAL A 259 -2.49 0.71 0.21
N HIS A 260 -3.00 -0.44 0.64
CA HIS A 260 -2.98 -1.67 -0.13
C HIS A 260 -4.36 -2.33 -0.02
N LEU A 261 -5.10 -2.36 -1.14
CA LEU A 261 -6.44 -2.94 -1.20
C LEU A 261 -6.38 -4.45 -1.42
N THR A 262 -7.51 -5.12 -1.23
CA THR A 262 -7.58 -6.57 -1.41
C THR A 262 -7.36 -6.99 -2.86
N ASN A 263 -6.58 -8.06 -3.05
CA ASN A 263 -6.37 -8.71 -4.35
C ASN A 263 -7.14 -10.04 -4.48
N ILE A 264 -7.73 -10.55 -3.38
CA ILE A 264 -8.27 -11.91 -3.30
C ILE A 264 -9.80 -11.90 -3.28
N VAL A 265 -10.40 -12.82 -4.01
CA VAL A 265 -11.86 -13.04 -4.09
C VAL A 265 -12.28 -14.29 -3.36
N ARG A 266 -13.56 -14.36 -3.00
CA ARG A 266 -14.18 -15.50 -2.32
C ARG A 266 -14.02 -16.85 -3.07
N HIS A 267 -13.79 -16.86 -4.38
CA HIS A 267 -13.79 -18.06 -5.23
C HIS A 267 -12.51 -18.26 -6.04
N HIS A 268 -11.36 -17.76 -5.57
CA HIS A 268 -10.07 -17.84 -6.29
C HIS A 268 -10.07 -17.15 -7.68
N LEU A 269 -11.11 -16.43 -8.02
CA LEU A 269 -11.22 -15.67 -9.25
C LEU A 269 -10.94 -14.18 -8.95
N TRP A 270 -9.67 -13.80 -8.95
CA TRP A 270 -9.17 -12.47 -8.62
C TRP A 270 -9.82 -11.33 -9.45
N ILE A 271 -10.29 -11.62 -10.67
CA ILE A 271 -11.03 -10.65 -11.51
C ILE A 271 -12.35 -10.18 -10.87
N PHE A 272 -12.96 -10.99 -9.99
CA PHE A 272 -14.20 -10.64 -9.29
C PHE A 272 -13.97 -9.97 -7.92
N ALA A 273 -12.72 -9.60 -7.56
CA ALA A 273 -12.44 -8.82 -6.35
C ALA A 273 -12.83 -7.35 -6.47
N GLU A 274 -13.21 -6.91 -7.65
CA GLU A 274 -13.47 -5.51 -7.94
C GLU A 274 -14.51 -4.86 -7.02
N PRO A 275 -15.69 -5.47 -6.72
CA PRO A 275 -16.63 -4.89 -5.75
C PRO A 275 -16.07 -4.73 -4.35
N GLY A 276 -15.24 -5.67 -3.90
CA GLY A 276 -14.57 -5.61 -2.58
C GLY A 276 -13.53 -4.49 -2.54
N ARG A 277 -12.73 -4.34 -3.59
CA ARG A 277 -11.78 -3.23 -3.71
C ARG A 277 -12.48 -1.88 -3.73
N ALA A 278 -13.55 -1.76 -4.50
CA ALA A 278 -14.35 -0.53 -4.57
C ALA A 278 -14.98 -0.18 -3.21
N ARG A 279 -15.43 -1.19 -2.45
CA ARG A 279 -15.96 -1.02 -1.08
C ARG A 279 -14.88 -0.50 -0.13
N GLN A 280 -13.69 -1.09 -0.15
CA GLN A 280 -12.55 -0.63 0.66
C GLN A 280 -12.11 0.79 0.25
N ALA A 281 -11.97 1.05 -1.04
CA ALA A 281 -11.59 2.36 -1.58
C ALA A 281 -12.60 3.45 -1.18
N ARG A 282 -13.90 3.18 -1.30
CA ARG A 282 -14.97 4.11 -0.92
C ARG A 282 -14.92 4.42 0.57
N ALA A 283 -14.82 3.40 1.42
CA ALA A 283 -14.77 3.57 2.87
C ALA A 283 -13.58 4.44 3.28
N LEU A 284 -12.39 4.15 2.75
CA LEU A 284 -11.18 4.91 3.01
C LEU A 284 -11.29 6.34 2.47
N ALA A 285 -11.72 6.50 1.22
CA ALA A 285 -11.82 7.81 0.58
C ALA A 285 -12.79 8.74 1.32
N VAL A 286 -13.94 8.20 1.79
CA VAL A 286 -14.90 8.97 2.60
C VAL A 286 -14.30 9.36 3.95
N ALA A 287 -13.59 8.44 4.61
CA ALA A 287 -12.99 8.69 5.94
C ALA A 287 -11.85 9.73 5.90
N LEU A 288 -11.19 9.90 4.75
CA LEU A 288 -10.09 10.85 4.56
C LEU A 288 -10.52 12.19 3.91
N ASP A 289 -11.78 12.31 3.47
CA ASP A 289 -12.27 13.47 2.72
C ASP A 289 -12.76 14.58 3.63
N ASP A 290 -11.86 15.18 4.37
CA ASP A 290 -12.10 16.32 5.27
C ASP A 290 -11.71 17.69 4.68
N GLY A 291 -11.36 17.73 3.40
CA GLY A 291 -10.95 18.96 2.71
C GLY A 291 -9.45 19.29 2.86
N ALA A 292 -8.71 18.65 3.77
CA ALA A 292 -7.29 18.94 3.99
C ALA A 292 -6.40 18.50 2.80
N PRO A 293 -5.22 19.13 2.61
CA PRO A 293 -4.24 18.67 1.65
C PRO A 293 -3.81 17.23 1.93
N ILE A 294 -3.76 16.42 0.87
CA ILE A 294 -3.49 14.97 0.99
C ILE A 294 -2.76 14.44 -0.24
N ALA A 295 -1.84 13.50 -0.01
CA ALA A 295 -1.23 12.64 -1.02
C ALA A 295 -1.46 11.17 -0.63
N ILE A 296 -2.08 10.42 -1.50
CA ILE A 296 -2.39 8.99 -1.31
C ILE A 296 -1.59 8.21 -2.33
N GLY A 297 -0.87 7.19 -1.91
CA GLY A 297 -0.17 6.27 -2.79
C GLY A 297 -0.41 4.82 -2.37
N GLY A 298 -0.52 3.92 -3.33
CA GLY A 298 -0.66 2.53 -2.99
C GLY A 298 -0.98 1.58 -4.13
N ASP A 299 -0.91 0.31 -3.80
CA ASP A 299 -1.39 -0.78 -4.62
C ASP A 299 -2.91 -0.96 -4.42
N LEU A 300 -3.66 -0.50 -5.40
CA LEU A 300 -5.11 -0.66 -5.39
C LEU A 300 -5.56 -2.03 -5.91
N ASN A 301 -4.63 -2.87 -6.39
CA ASN A 301 -4.96 -4.11 -7.09
C ASN A 301 -6.00 -3.89 -8.22
N SER A 302 -5.91 -2.75 -8.90
CA SER A 302 -6.85 -2.28 -9.93
C SER A 302 -6.60 -2.99 -11.27
N TRP A 303 -7.08 -4.22 -11.40
CA TRP A 303 -6.89 -5.04 -12.61
C TRP A 303 -7.38 -4.38 -13.91
N PHE A 304 -8.31 -3.44 -13.79
CA PHE A 304 -8.80 -2.63 -14.91
C PHE A 304 -8.08 -1.26 -14.99
N GLY A 305 -7.02 -1.04 -14.18
CA GLY A 305 -6.23 0.18 -14.17
C GLY A 305 -7.09 1.41 -13.86
N PHE A 306 -7.07 2.39 -14.75
CA PHE A 306 -7.85 3.64 -14.62
C PHE A 306 -9.36 3.45 -14.78
N HIS A 307 -9.83 2.29 -15.21
CA HIS A 307 -11.24 1.93 -15.34
C HIS A 307 -11.76 1.12 -14.15
N ASP A 308 -10.93 0.81 -13.17
CA ASP A 308 -11.33 0.09 -11.96
C ASP A 308 -12.16 1.01 -11.06
N ASN A 309 -13.23 0.48 -10.46
CA ASN A 309 -14.09 1.25 -9.57
C ASN A 309 -13.36 1.72 -8.30
N ALA A 310 -12.36 0.98 -7.82
CA ALA A 310 -11.53 1.44 -6.71
C ALA A 310 -10.73 2.69 -7.08
N TYR A 311 -10.17 2.75 -8.31
CA TYR A 311 -9.54 3.96 -8.81
C TYR A 311 -10.51 5.14 -8.86
N ALA A 312 -11.72 4.92 -9.38
CA ALA A 312 -12.75 5.96 -9.52
C ALA A 312 -13.18 6.53 -8.16
N GLU A 313 -13.21 5.73 -7.08
CA GLU A 313 -13.54 6.20 -5.73
C GLU A 313 -12.53 7.24 -5.21
N PHE A 314 -11.24 7.04 -5.43
CA PHE A 314 -10.21 8.01 -5.07
C PHE A 314 -10.16 9.19 -6.03
N ALA A 315 -10.22 8.95 -7.35
CA ALA A 315 -10.10 9.98 -8.36
C ALA A 315 -11.20 11.05 -8.26
N ARG A 316 -12.43 10.69 -7.84
CA ARG A 316 -13.51 11.66 -7.63
C ARG A 316 -13.22 12.68 -6.53
N ARG A 317 -12.39 12.36 -5.55
CA ARG A 317 -12.15 13.19 -4.37
C ARG A 317 -10.76 13.82 -4.35
N PHE A 318 -9.77 13.14 -4.93
CA PHE A 318 -8.36 13.48 -4.83
C PHE A 318 -7.72 13.54 -6.22
N ASN A 319 -8.13 14.49 -7.05
CA ASN A 319 -7.72 14.58 -8.46
C ASN A 319 -7.09 15.93 -8.84
N SER A 320 -6.49 16.64 -7.88
CA SER A 320 -5.87 17.94 -8.18
C SER A 320 -4.64 17.84 -9.10
N VAL A 321 -4.16 16.62 -9.36
CA VAL A 321 -2.99 16.33 -10.20
C VAL A 321 -3.35 15.32 -11.27
N GLU A 322 -3.07 15.64 -12.54
CA GLU A 322 -3.16 14.69 -13.64
C GLU A 322 -1.91 13.79 -13.68
N VAL A 323 -2.09 12.48 -13.49
CA VAL A 323 -1.01 11.51 -13.63
C VAL A 323 -0.85 11.16 -15.12
N ARG A 324 0.18 11.71 -15.77
CA ARG A 324 0.46 11.54 -17.21
C ARG A 324 1.15 10.22 -17.52
N ASP A 325 2.01 9.72 -16.64
CA ASP A 325 2.68 8.43 -16.84
C ASP A 325 1.71 7.29 -16.59
N ARG A 326 1.31 6.63 -17.68
CA ARG A 326 0.34 5.52 -17.67
C ARG A 326 0.99 4.15 -17.83
N ARG A 327 2.32 4.06 -17.75
CA ARG A 327 3.03 2.79 -17.88
C ARG A 327 2.57 1.77 -16.84
N PRO A 328 2.53 0.47 -17.16
CA PRO A 328 2.23 -0.60 -16.20
C PRO A 328 3.16 -0.56 -14.99
N THR A 329 2.64 -0.90 -13.83
CA THR A 329 3.42 -0.98 -12.58
C THR A 329 3.69 -2.42 -12.14
N PHE A 330 2.89 -3.37 -12.62
CA PHE A 330 3.03 -4.80 -12.35
C PHE A 330 2.80 -5.59 -13.64
N GLY A 331 3.80 -6.30 -14.16
CA GLY A 331 3.68 -6.99 -15.45
C GLY A 331 3.06 -6.07 -16.52
N PRO A 332 1.96 -6.47 -17.19
CA PRO A 332 1.25 -5.61 -18.16
C PRO A 332 0.21 -4.69 -17.49
N LEU A 333 0.03 -4.74 -16.18
CA LEU A 333 -1.07 -4.10 -15.46
C LEU A 333 -0.62 -2.82 -14.75
N ARG A 334 -1.55 -1.89 -14.58
CA ARG A 334 -1.39 -0.71 -13.74
C ARG A 334 -2.17 -0.91 -12.46
N LEU A 335 -1.53 -1.44 -11.40
CA LEU A 335 -2.14 -1.73 -10.11
C LEU A 335 -1.93 -0.59 -9.11
N ASP A 336 -0.79 0.11 -9.23
CA ASP A 336 -0.37 1.15 -8.32
C ASP A 336 -0.76 2.53 -8.83
N HIS A 337 -1.26 3.37 -7.92
CA HIS A 337 -1.74 4.70 -8.24
C HIS A 337 -1.34 5.72 -7.16
N MET A 338 -1.32 6.99 -7.55
CA MET A 338 -1.18 8.12 -6.64
C MET A 338 -2.30 9.12 -6.91
N PHE A 339 -2.82 9.72 -5.82
CA PHE A 339 -3.88 10.72 -5.85
C PHE A 339 -3.51 11.88 -4.95
N PHE A 340 -3.96 13.07 -5.32
CA PHE A 340 -3.59 14.28 -4.62
C PHE A 340 -4.77 15.25 -4.50
N ARG A 341 -4.82 15.94 -3.38
CA ARG A 341 -5.45 17.23 -3.21
C ARG A 341 -4.39 18.16 -2.61
N LEU A 342 -3.72 18.92 -3.46
CA LEU A 342 -2.63 19.79 -3.09
C LEU A 342 -3.13 21.21 -2.78
N PRO A 343 -2.43 21.99 -1.95
CA PRO A 343 -2.68 23.42 -1.76
C PRO A 343 -2.58 24.19 -3.08
N ALA A 344 -3.20 25.36 -3.15
CA ALA A 344 -3.09 26.25 -4.31
C ALA A 344 -1.61 26.60 -4.59
N GLY A 345 -1.22 26.62 -5.86
CA GLY A 345 0.15 26.89 -6.29
C GLY A 345 1.11 25.68 -6.19
N TRP A 346 0.67 24.54 -5.64
CA TRP A 346 1.48 23.34 -5.57
C TRP A 346 1.23 22.44 -6.78
N HIS A 347 2.28 21.79 -7.27
CA HIS A 347 2.24 20.88 -8.40
C HIS A 347 2.93 19.57 -8.05
N ALA A 348 2.46 18.47 -8.62
CA ALA A 348 3.14 17.19 -8.57
C ALA A 348 3.35 16.66 -10.00
N ASP A 349 4.56 16.18 -10.29
CA ASP A 349 4.88 15.40 -11.48
C ASP A 349 5.09 13.94 -11.06
N VAL A 350 4.23 13.05 -11.53
CA VAL A 350 4.24 11.63 -11.15
C VAL A 350 4.83 10.80 -12.27
N ARG A 351 5.86 10.03 -11.97
CA ARG A 351 6.53 9.13 -12.92
C ARG A 351 6.71 7.74 -12.32
N ARG A 352 6.62 6.72 -13.15
CA ARG A 352 7.01 5.37 -12.80
C ARG A 352 8.53 5.24 -12.92
N ALA A 353 9.19 4.70 -11.89
CA ALA A 353 10.61 4.35 -11.96
C ALA A 353 10.87 3.29 -13.04
N ASN A 354 12.12 3.21 -13.50
CA ASN A 354 12.51 2.20 -14.50
C ASN A 354 13.06 0.92 -13.85
N ASP A 355 13.41 0.96 -12.57
CA ASP A 355 13.86 -0.16 -11.76
C ASP A 355 12.78 -0.58 -10.77
N ARG A 356 12.70 -1.86 -10.46
CA ARG A 356 11.81 -2.47 -9.45
C ARG A 356 12.49 -2.72 -8.11
N PHE A 357 13.80 -2.51 -8.03
CA PHE A 357 14.60 -2.70 -6.81
C PHE A 357 14.37 -4.06 -6.12
N GLY A 358 14.14 -5.13 -6.90
CA GLY A 358 13.89 -6.47 -6.36
C GLY A 358 12.42 -6.82 -6.09
N SER A 359 11.48 -5.87 -6.20
CA SER A 359 10.04 -6.16 -6.18
C SER A 359 9.54 -6.63 -7.55
N ASP A 360 8.32 -7.13 -7.60
CA ASP A 360 7.57 -7.35 -8.84
C ASP A 360 6.79 -6.10 -9.30
N HIS A 361 6.70 -5.06 -8.44
CA HIS A 361 6.12 -3.75 -8.72
C HIS A 361 7.18 -2.69 -9.01
N TYR A 362 6.86 -1.76 -9.90
CA TYR A 362 7.64 -0.55 -10.14
C TYR A 362 7.20 0.58 -9.21
N PRO A 363 8.13 1.30 -8.54
CA PRO A 363 7.78 2.48 -7.77
C PRO A 363 7.16 3.59 -8.62
N LEU A 364 6.20 4.31 -8.04
CA LEU A 364 5.74 5.61 -8.53
C LEU A 364 6.43 6.71 -7.72
N VAL A 365 6.99 7.69 -8.39
CA VAL A 365 7.69 8.83 -7.78
C VAL A 365 6.98 10.11 -8.16
N ALA A 366 6.48 10.84 -7.17
CA ALA A 366 5.93 12.17 -7.32
C ALA A 366 6.96 13.20 -6.84
N THR A 367 7.33 14.13 -7.70
CA THR A 367 8.08 15.34 -7.30
C THR A 367 7.08 16.46 -7.09
N ILE A 368 6.98 16.93 -5.86
CA ILE A 368 6.08 18.02 -5.48
C ILE A 368 6.89 19.31 -5.44
N THR A 369 6.43 20.33 -6.16
CA THR A 369 7.03 21.65 -6.21
C THR A 369 5.96 22.71 -6.00
N ARG A 370 6.36 23.83 -5.42
CA ARG A 370 5.55 25.04 -5.36
C ARG A 370 5.99 25.98 -6.48
N ARG A 371 5.04 26.55 -7.23
CA ARG A 371 5.30 27.67 -8.12
C ARG A 371 5.22 28.95 -7.29
N SER A 372 6.30 29.67 -7.33
CA SER A 372 6.34 31.06 -6.83
C SER A 372 5.39 31.95 -7.62
#